data_acf9bb0b6896af10a5a5fbb6274255c4
#
_entry.id   acf9bb0b6896af10a5a5fbb6274255c4
#
_cell.length_a   1.000
_cell.length_b   1.000
_cell.length_c   1.000
_cell.angle_alpha   90.00
_cell.angle_beta   90.00
_cell.angle_gamma   90.00
#
_symmetry.space_group_name_H-M   'P 1'
#
loop_
_entity.id
_entity.type
_entity.pdbx_description
1 polymer ?
#
loop_
_entity_poly.entity_id
_entity_poly.type
_entity_poly.pdbx_seq_one_letter_code
_entity_poly.pdbx_strand_id
1 'polypeptide(L)'
;MNRRQQPLAYARGSVRRRRNYLVLWVLALCPGVVERAAAVELRLQFGALERMLTEQLFTQEGRGYVHGSKTTKCDFAYLERPQIRGEDGKLRITARFTGRKALNLVGQCVGLGDAFDVVITAIPQYKSGNIGLQEVKVASAGRSGFYIRRVCEAMQATLARDFRYPIEADAHRILEDPRSQPGYQRDLKNFKVPEIRVSGDALVLSLDFELTVK
;
A
#
# COMPACT_ATOMS: atom_id res chain seq x y z
N MET A 1 18.74 5.67 -82.26
CA MET A 1 18.96 6.88 -83.07
C MET A 1 18.95 8.08 -82.20
N ASN A 2 20.04 8.90 -82.31
CA ASN A 2 20.28 10.25 -81.89
C ASN A 2 20.32 10.58 -80.37
N ARG A 3 21.47 10.61 -79.73
CA ARG A 3 22.54 11.64 -79.63
C ARG A 3 22.09 13.11 -79.60
N ARG A 4 22.40 13.76 -78.46
CA ARG A 4 23.13 15.06 -78.33
C ARG A 4 23.35 15.32 -76.86
N GLN A 5 24.44 15.27 -76.33
CA GLN A 5 25.67 16.01 -76.02
C GLN A 5 25.45 17.49 -75.71
N GLN A 6 25.69 17.86 -74.40
CA GLN A 6 26.53 18.84 -73.74
C GLN A 6 26.20 20.35 -73.96
N PRO A 7 26.71 21.30 -73.16
CA PRO A 7 27.93 21.29 -72.31
C PRO A 7 27.82 21.94 -70.89
N LEU A 8 28.92 21.75 -70.18
CA LEU A 8 29.41 22.38 -68.94
C LEU A 8 29.35 23.93 -68.95
N ALA A 9 28.98 24.53 -67.84
CA ALA A 9 29.33 25.88 -67.44
C ALA A 9 29.92 25.90 -66.04
N TYR A 10 31.18 26.23 -66.00
CA TYR A 10 32.05 26.48 -64.86
C TYR A 10 31.77 27.86 -64.30
N ALA A 11 31.38 28.03 -63.03
CA ALA A 11 31.40 29.31 -62.36
C ALA A 11 32.15 29.23 -61.04
N ARG A 12 33.33 29.81 -61.01
CA ARG A 12 34.08 30.13 -59.78
C ARG A 12 33.33 31.18 -58.99
N GLY A 13 33.31 31.06 -57.66
CA GLY A 13 32.86 32.16 -56.80
C GLY A 13 33.00 31.90 -55.30
N SER A 14 34.18 32.25 -54.81
CA SER A 14 34.52 32.78 -53.47
C SER A 14 34.15 32.03 -52.23
N VAL A 15 35.18 31.42 -51.70
CA VAL A 15 35.35 31.06 -50.26
C VAL A 15 35.21 32.34 -49.42
N ARG A 16 34.12 32.47 -48.70
CA ARG A 16 33.97 33.35 -47.53
C ARG A 16 33.99 32.60 -46.25
N ARG A 17 35.13 32.59 -45.62
CA ARG A 17 35.49 32.20 -44.28
C ARG A 17 34.46 32.76 -43.28
N ARG A 18 33.51 31.97 -42.82
CA ARG A 18 32.81 32.24 -41.57
C ARG A 18 33.22 31.20 -40.55
N ARG A 19 34.04 31.66 -39.71
CA ARG A 19 34.79 31.08 -38.64
C ARG A 19 33.84 30.83 -37.45
N ASN A 20 33.79 29.58 -36.99
CA ASN A 20 33.75 29.19 -35.59
C ASN A 20 32.83 29.94 -34.63
N TYR A 21 31.52 29.71 -34.70
CA TYR A 21 30.61 29.93 -33.55
C TYR A 21 29.61 28.79 -33.32
N LEU A 22 29.73 27.66 -34.04
CA LEU A 22 28.81 26.52 -33.93
C LEU A 22 29.27 25.40 -32.99
N VAL A 23 30.47 25.52 -32.38
CA VAL A 23 31.04 24.50 -31.51
C VAL A 23 30.76 24.77 -30.02
N LEU A 24 30.31 25.98 -29.66
CA LEU A 24 30.12 26.37 -28.25
C LEU A 24 28.69 26.14 -27.70
N TRP A 25 27.73 25.72 -28.56
CA TRP A 25 26.34 25.49 -28.15
C TRP A 25 25.96 24.02 -27.93
N VAL A 26 26.86 23.07 -28.17
CA VAL A 26 26.58 21.63 -28.01
C VAL A 26 26.94 21.11 -26.61
N LEU A 27 27.65 21.89 -25.79
CA LEU A 27 28.07 21.47 -24.44
C LEU A 27 27.11 21.88 -23.31
N ALA A 28 26.00 22.56 -23.61
CA ALA A 28 25.04 23.03 -22.61
C ALA A 28 23.76 22.16 -22.49
N LEU A 29 23.69 21.03 -23.20
CA LEU A 29 22.58 20.08 -23.15
C LEU A 29 23.05 18.72 -22.68
N CYS A 30 23.89 18.67 -21.60
CA CYS A 30 23.90 17.48 -20.75
C CYS A 30 22.63 17.56 -19.91
N PRO A 31 21.57 16.76 -20.17
CA PRO A 31 20.54 16.53 -19.17
C PRO A 31 21.26 15.96 -17.96
N GLY A 32 21.25 16.70 -16.85
CA GLY A 32 21.77 16.20 -15.59
C GLY A 32 21.19 14.81 -15.39
N VAL A 33 22.05 13.81 -15.34
CA VAL A 33 21.69 12.47 -14.91
C VAL A 33 21.26 12.65 -13.46
N VAL A 34 19.96 12.81 -13.25
CA VAL A 34 19.38 12.73 -11.92
C VAL A 34 19.59 11.27 -11.54
N GLU A 35 20.65 10.99 -10.77
CA GLU A 35 20.77 9.72 -10.07
C GLU A 35 19.50 9.54 -9.26
N ARG A 36 18.61 8.71 -9.77
CA ARG A 36 17.48 8.24 -8.98
C ARG A 36 18.09 7.40 -7.87
N ALA A 37 18.03 7.91 -6.65
CA ALA A 37 18.30 7.09 -5.48
C ALA A 37 17.53 5.77 -5.66
N ALA A 38 18.24 4.65 -5.59
CA ALA A 38 17.62 3.34 -5.76
C ALA A 38 16.69 3.14 -4.55
N ALA A 39 15.39 3.24 -4.77
CA ALA A 39 14.40 2.93 -3.75
C ALA A 39 14.53 1.45 -3.36
N VAL A 40 14.52 1.17 -2.08
CA VAL A 40 14.53 -0.20 -1.56
C VAL A 40 13.12 -0.78 -1.73
N GLU A 41 13.01 -1.94 -2.37
CA GLU A 41 11.73 -2.63 -2.51
C GLU A 41 11.55 -3.63 -1.37
N LEU A 42 10.50 -3.45 -0.58
CA LEU A 42 10.06 -4.40 0.44
C LEU A 42 8.84 -5.16 -0.06
N ARG A 43 8.97 -6.48 -0.18
CA ARG A 43 7.89 -7.37 -0.63
C ARG A 43 7.33 -8.16 0.55
N LEU A 44 6.07 -7.90 0.91
CA LEU A 44 5.35 -8.58 1.99
C LEU A 44 4.36 -9.56 1.38
N GLN A 45 4.63 -10.84 1.48
CA GLN A 45 3.72 -11.89 1.03
C GLN A 45 2.43 -11.88 1.85
N PHE A 46 1.27 -12.10 1.22
CA PHE A 46 -0.02 -12.06 1.92
C PHE A 46 -0.12 -13.10 3.05
N GLY A 47 0.46 -14.28 2.89
CA GLY A 47 0.52 -15.25 3.99
C GLY A 47 1.30 -14.76 5.23
N ALA A 48 2.27 -13.86 5.06
CA ALA A 48 2.93 -13.20 6.19
C ALA A 48 2.02 -12.14 6.82
N LEU A 49 1.32 -11.33 6.00
CA LEU A 49 0.34 -10.35 6.48
C LEU A 49 -0.83 -11.00 7.21
N GLU A 50 -1.33 -12.15 6.75
CA GLU A 50 -2.38 -12.93 7.43
C GLU A 50 -1.93 -13.40 8.80
N ARG A 51 -0.68 -13.89 8.93
CA ARG A 51 -0.11 -14.26 10.23
C ARG A 51 0.01 -13.05 11.15
N MET A 52 0.53 -11.94 10.66
CA MET A 52 0.62 -10.69 11.45
C MET A 52 -0.77 -10.22 11.92
N LEU A 53 -1.76 -10.23 11.05
CA LEU A 53 -3.15 -9.93 11.43
C LEU A 53 -3.66 -10.87 12.52
N THR A 54 -3.42 -12.17 12.37
CA THR A 54 -3.85 -13.18 13.33
C THR A 54 -3.18 -12.98 14.69
N GLU A 55 -1.89 -12.69 14.71
CA GLU A 55 -1.12 -12.49 15.93
C GLU A 55 -1.40 -11.15 16.63
N GLN A 56 -1.70 -10.11 15.88
CA GLN A 56 -1.84 -8.75 16.42
C GLN A 56 -3.29 -8.32 16.64
N LEU A 57 -4.22 -8.74 15.79
CA LEU A 57 -5.62 -8.28 15.83
C LEU A 57 -6.61 -9.39 16.22
N PHE A 58 -6.30 -10.64 15.92
CA PHE A 58 -7.17 -11.77 16.21
C PHE A 58 -6.71 -12.55 17.46
N THR A 59 -6.28 -11.79 18.47
CA THR A 59 -5.63 -12.33 19.69
C THR A 59 -6.55 -13.07 20.63
N GLN A 60 -7.87 -12.91 20.50
CA GLN A 60 -8.85 -13.54 21.37
C GLN A 60 -9.39 -14.83 20.75
N GLU A 61 -8.62 -15.91 20.83
CA GLU A 61 -8.97 -17.22 20.26
C GLU A 61 -9.22 -17.18 18.74
N GLY A 62 -8.38 -16.44 17.99
CA GLY A 62 -8.52 -16.27 16.55
C GLY A 62 -9.64 -15.30 16.14
N ARG A 63 -10.13 -14.47 17.07
CA ARG A 63 -11.17 -13.46 16.86
C ARG A 63 -10.63 -12.07 17.04
N GLY A 64 -10.95 -11.21 16.09
CA GLY A 64 -10.72 -9.76 16.15
C GLY A 64 -12.02 -9.03 16.47
N TYR A 65 -12.19 -8.59 17.72
CA TYR A 65 -13.42 -7.90 18.14
C TYR A 65 -13.46 -6.49 17.59
N VAL A 66 -14.51 -6.18 16.86
CA VAL A 66 -14.82 -4.81 16.36
C VAL A 66 -15.82 -4.11 17.30
N HIS A 67 -16.51 -4.87 18.15
CA HIS A 67 -17.38 -4.37 19.21
C HIS A 67 -17.48 -5.39 20.33
N GLY A 68 -17.47 -4.91 21.58
CA GLY A 68 -17.48 -5.78 22.75
C GLY A 68 -16.17 -6.55 22.96
N SER A 69 -16.25 -7.69 23.61
CA SER A 69 -15.10 -8.54 23.94
C SER A 69 -15.55 -10.00 24.13
N LYS A 70 -14.59 -10.90 24.35
CA LYS A 70 -14.85 -12.32 24.70
C LYS A 70 -15.80 -12.50 25.90
N THR A 71 -15.78 -11.56 26.84
CA THR A 71 -16.64 -11.61 28.04
C THR A 71 -18.02 -11.04 27.81
N THR A 72 -18.25 -10.34 26.68
CA THR A 72 -19.54 -9.74 26.36
C THR A 72 -20.47 -10.77 25.74
N LYS A 73 -21.57 -11.12 26.44
CA LYS A 73 -22.48 -12.20 26.01
C LYS A 73 -23.54 -11.74 24.99
N CYS A 74 -24.07 -10.53 25.15
CA CYS A 74 -25.30 -10.12 24.45
C CYS A 74 -25.07 -9.02 23.39
N ASP A 75 -23.98 -8.28 23.45
CA ASP A 75 -23.70 -7.17 22.51
C ASP A 75 -22.23 -7.24 22.08
N PHE A 76 -21.96 -7.94 21.00
CA PHE A 76 -20.63 -8.12 20.47
C PHE A 76 -20.62 -8.24 18.94
N ALA A 77 -19.47 -7.95 18.35
CA ALA A 77 -19.19 -8.24 16.96
C ALA A 77 -17.69 -8.53 16.77
N TYR A 78 -17.36 -9.58 16.04
CA TYR A 78 -16.00 -9.95 15.73
C TYR A 78 -15.86 -10.50 14.31
N LEU A 79 -14.61 -10.46 13.83
CA LEU A 79 -14.16 -11.14 12.62
C LEU A 79 -13.28 -12.32 13.00
N GLU A 80 -13.30 -13.35 12.18
CA GLU A 80 -12.43 -14.52 12.31
C GLU A 80 -11.99 -15.04 10.94
N ARG A 81 -10.89 -15.81 10.89
CA ARG A 81 -10.34 -16.45 9.69
C ARG A 81 -10.08 -15.47 8.54
N PRO A 82 -9.27 -14.42 8.73
CA PRO A 82 -8.95 -13.50 7.68
C PRO A 82 -8.13 -14.21 6.59
N GLN A 83 -8.41 -13.91 5.32
CA GLN A 83 -7.62 -14.30 4.16
C GLN A 83 -7.37 -13.06 3.31
N ILE A 84 -6.14 -12.86 2.85
CA ILE A 84 -5.73 -11.69 2.06
C ILE A 84 -5.33 -12.13 0.67
N ARG A 85 -5.79 -11.39 -0.34
CA ARG A 85 -5.39 -11.56 -1.74
C ARG A 85 -5.26 -10.22 -2.44
N GLY A 86 -4.47 -10.16 -3.50
CA GLY A 86 -4.44 -9.04 -4.44
C GLY A 86 -5.43 -9.31 -5.58
N GLU A 87 -6.29 -8.34 -5.86
CA GLU A 87 -7.25 -8.40 -6.96
C GLU A 87 -7.38 -6.99 -7.58
N ASP A 88 -7.13 -6.87 -8.87
CA ASP A 88 -7.23 -5.59 -9.62
C ASP A 88 -6.46 -4.42 -8.97
N GLY A 89 -5.25 -4.68 -8.44
CA GLY A 89 -4.43 -3.68 -7.77
C GLY A 89 -4.95 -3.26 -6.39
N LYS A 90 -5.96 -3.93 -5.85
CA LYS A 90 -6.55 -3.70 -4.52
C LYS A 90 -6.30 -4.89 -3.60
N LEU A 91 -6.24 -4.61 -2.31
CA LEU A 91 -6.33 -5.66 -1.29
C LEU A 91 -7.77 -6.16 -1.24
N ARG A 92 -7.91 -7.48 -1.28
CA ARG A 92 -9.17 -8.17 -1.01
C ARG A 92 -8.98 -9.03 0.23
N ILE A 93 -9.73 -8.71 1.27
CA ILE A 93 -9.71 -9.44 2.54
C ILE A 93 -11.07 -10.11 2.70
N THR A 94 -11.08 -11.43 2.90
CA THR A 94 -12.28 -12.17 3.25
C THR A 94 -12.18 -12.61 4.71
N ALA A 95 -13.29 -12.52 5.46
CA ALA A 95 -13.35 -12.94 6.83
C ALA A 95 -14.78 -13.37 7.20
N ARG A 96 -14.92 -14.18 8.24
CA ARG A 96 -16.22 -14.50 8.81
C ARG A 96 -16.58 -13.45 9.84
N PHE A 97 -17.68 -12.74 9.63
CA PHE A 97 -18.30 -11.85 10.62
C PHE A 97 -19.27 -12.64 11.49
N THR A 98 -19.25 -12.40 12.80
CA THR A 98 -20.27 -12.85 13.74
C THR A 98 -20.59 -11.69 14.67
N GLY A 99 -21.85 -11.35 14.79
CA GLY A 99 -22.33 -10.27 15.67
C GLY A 99 -23.66 -10.56 16.30
N ARG A 100 -23.85 -10.01 17.49
CA ARG A 100 -25.12 -10.03 18.22
C ARG A 100 -25.35 -8.64 18.82
N LYS A 101 -26.55 -8.11 18.61
CA LYS A 101 -27.07 -6.91 19.28
C LYS A 101 -28.31 -7.30 20.08
N ALA A 102 -28.15 -7.51 21.38
CA ALA A 102 -29.21 -8.02 22.24
C ALA A 102 -29.13 -7.40 23.64
N LEU A 103 -30.25 -7.30 24.31
CA LEU A 103 -30.34 -6.92 25.70
C LEU A 103 -30.28 -8.16 26.57
N ASN A 104 -29.64 -8.05 27.72
CA ASN A 104 -29.67 -9.10 28.73
C ASN A 104 -30.95 -8.94 29.60
N LEU A 105 -31.91 -9.80 29.39
CA LEU A 105 -33.12 -9.87 30.20
C LEU A 105 -33.10 -11.13 31.03
N VAL A 106 -32.93 -10.96 32.34
CA VAL A 106 -32.92 -12.08 33.31
C VAL A 106 -31.97 -13.22 32.91
N GLY A 107 -30.75 -12.86 32.46
CA GLY A 107 -29.73 -13.86 32.05
C GLY A 107 -29.86 -14.39 30.61
N GLN A 108 -30.90 -13.98 29.88
CA GLN A 108 -31.09 -14.35 28.47
C GLN A 108 -30.84 -13.16 27.56
N CYS A 109 -30.14 -13.41 26.45
CA CYS A 109 -29.90 -12.38 25.42
C CYS A 109 -31.08 -12.33 24.44
N VAL A 110 -31.91 -11.30 24.53
CA VAL A 110 -33.04 -11.06 23.63
C VAL A 110 -32.69 -9.99 22.62
N GLY A 111 -32.59 -10.34 21.32
CA GLY A 111 -32.22 -9.44 20.26
C GLY A 111 -31.79 -10.19 18.99
N LEU A 112 -31.14 -9.45 18.08
CA LEU A 112 -30.72 -9.93 16.77
C LEU A 112 -29.25 -10.38 16.80
N GLY A 113 -28.97 -11.46 16.10
CA GLY A 113 -27.60 -11.93 15.84
C GLY A 113 -27.53 -12.57 14.47
N ASP A 114 -26.37 -12.46 13.84
CA ASP A 114 -26.12 -13.08 12.54
C ASP A 114 -24.63 -13.38 12.37
N ALA A 115 -24.36 -14.31 11.44
CA ALA A 115 -23.02 -14.67 11.02
C ALA A 115 -23.00 -14.85 9.49
N PHE A 116 -22.07 -14.14 8.83
CA PHE A 116 -21.93 -14.18 7.38
C PHE A 116 -20.49 -13.86 6.96
N ASP A 117 -20.13 -14.26 5.74
CA ASP A 117 -18.83 -13.94 5.19
C ASP A 117 -18.83 -12.53 4.65
N VAL A 118 -17.79 -11.77 4.99
CA VAL A 118 -17.56 -10.40 4.49
C VAL A 118 -16.40 -10.39 3.52
N VAL A 119 -16.51 -9.52 2.54
CA VAL A 119 -15.45 -9.19 1.58
C VAL A 119 -15.14 -7.71 1.74
N ILE A 120 -13.91 -7.40 2.09
CA ILE A 120 -13.39 -6.05 2.22
C ILE A 120 -12.43 -5.82 1.06
N THR A 121 -12.65 -4.77 0.27
CA THR A 121 -11.70 -4.32 -0.75
C THR A 121 -11.22 -2.93 -0.42
N ALA A 122 -9.92 -2.68 -0.56
CA ALA A 122 -9.32 -1.40 -0.23
C ALA A 122 -8.01 -1.17 -0.99
N ILE A 123 -7.62 0.09 -1.16
CA ILE A 123 -6.32 0.50 -1.68
C ILE A 123 -5.47 0.94 -0.49
N PRO A 124 -4.31 0.32 -0.23
CA PRO A 124 -3.39 0.79 0.79
C PRO A 124 -2.72 2.09 0.34
N GLN A 125 -2.56 3.03 1.26
CA GLN A 125 -1.85 4.29 1.01
C GLN A 125 -0.94 4.66 2.18
N TYR A 126 0.20 5.30 1.88
CA TYR A 126 1.05 5.91 2.89
C TYR A 126 0.67 7.36 3.10
N LYS A 127 0.52 7.76 4.38
CA LYS A 127 0.29 9.14 4.77
C LYS A 127 0.82 9.39 6.17
N SER A 128 1.69 10.39 6.30
CA SER A 128 2.21 10.86 7.60
C SER A 128 2.72 9.71 8.49
N GLY A 129 3.65 8.90 7.97
CA GLY A 129 4.27 7.80 8.70
C GLY A 129 3.44 6.52 8.82
N ASN A 130 2.19 6.51 8.32
CA ASN A 130 1.28 5.40 8.48
C ASN A 130 0.80 4.84 7.14
N ILE A 131 0.55 3.53 7.08
CA ILE A 131 -0.25 2.92 6.02
C ILE A 131 -1.71 2.93 6.47
N GLY A 132 -2.56 3.59 5.68
CA GLY A 132 -4.01 3.60 5.81
C GLY A 132 -4.68 2.90 4.64
N LEU A 133 -6.02 2.93 4.63
CA LEU A 133 -6.83 2.35 3.56
C LEU A 133 -7.68 3.44 2.88
N GLN A 134 -7.68 3.43 1.54
CA GLN A 134 -8.58 4.22 0.70
C GLN A 134 -9.57 3.34 -0.03
N GLU A 135 -10.63 3.95 -0.55
CA GLU A 135 -11.68 3.27 -1.33
C GLU A 135 -12.18 1.99 -0.66
N VAL A 136 -12.27 2.01 0.68
CA VAL A 136 -12.73 0.86 1.45
C VAL A 136 -14.18 0.55 1.05
N LYS A 137 -14.41 -0.67 0.63
CA LYS A 137 -15.75 -1.22 0.37
C LYS A 137 -15.90 -2.50 1.17
N VAL A 138 -17.01 -2.63 1.88
CA VAL A 138 -17.36 -3.83 2.63
C VAL A 138 -18.67 -4.38 2.12
N ALA A 139 -18.68 -5.65 1.73
CA ALA A 139 -19.86 -6.36 1.25
C ALA A 139 -19.98 -7.72 1.92
N SER A 140 -21.18 -8.24 2.05
CA SER A 140 -21.40 -9.63 2.45
C SER A 140 -21.32 -10.55 1.23
N ALA A 141 -20.75 -11.74 1.41
CA ALA A 141 -20.73 -12.76 0.37
C ALA A 141 -22.05 -13.54 0.38
N GLY A 142 -22.80 -13.41 -0.73
CA GLY A 142 -24.01 -14.22 -0.98
C GLY A 142 -25.22 -13.94 -0.09
N ARG A 143 -25.20 -12.90 0.74
CA ARG A 143 -26.33 -12.53 1.60
C ARG A 143 -26.67 -11.05 1.47
N SER A 144 -27.93 -10.72 1.60
CA SER A 144 -28.44 -9.36 1.56
C SER A 144 -29.51 -9.16 2.66
N GLY A 145 -29.72 -7.93 3.06
CA GLY A 145 -30.70 -7.55 4.05
C GLY A 145 -30.37 -6.20 4.69
N PHE A 146 -31.35 -5.58 5.29
CA PHE A 146 -31.17 -4.27 5.92
C PHE A 146 -30.10 -4.30 7.01
N TYR A 147 -30.15 -5.29 7.89
CA TYR A 147 -29.18 -5.43 8.99
C TYR A 147 -27.75 -5.64 8.44
N ILE A 148 -27.57 -6.57 7.49
CA ILE A 148 -26.26 -6.88 6.89
C ILE A 148 -25.67 -5.62 6.23
N ARG A 149 -26.49 -4.88 5.48
CA ARG A 149 -26.06 -3.63 4.85
C ARG A 149 -25.56 -2.62 5.89
N ARG A 150 -26.29 -2.41 6.99
CA ARG A 150 -25.89 -1.51 8.08
C ARG A 150 -24.60 -1.94 8.75
N VAL A 151 -24.39 -3.22 8.96
CA VAL A 151 -23.13 -3.75 9.49
C VAL A 151 -21.98 -3.47 8.53
N CYS A 152 -22.14 -3.75 7.23
CA CYS A 152 -21.10 -3.47 6.23
C CYS A 152 -20.79 -1.97 6.14
N GLU A 153 -21.78 -1.09 6.13
CA GLU A 153 -21.60 0.38 6.14
C GLU A 153 -20.82 0.84 7.37
N ALA A 154 -21.16 0.35 8.55
CA ALA A 154 -20.46 0.68 9.80
C ALA A 154 -19.00 0.19 9.79
N MET A 155 -18.75 -1.04 9.34
CA MET A 155 -17.41 -1.58 9.20
C MET A 155 -16.58 -0.78 8.20
N GLN A 156 -17.17 -0.43 7.05
CA GLN A 156 -16.50 0.39 6.03
C GLN A 156 -16.07 1.74 6.60
N ALA A 157 -16.95 2.44 7.30
CA ALA A 157 -16.66 3.73 7.92
C ALA A 157 -15.55 3.61 8.98
N THR A 158 -15.60 2.59 9.82
CA THR A 158 -14.60 2.33 10.85
C THR A 158 -13.22 2.02 10.25
N LEU A 159 -13.15 1.12 9.28
CA LEU A 159 -11.87 0.75 8.63
C LEU A 159 -11.25 1.95 7.90
N ALA A 160 -12.05 2.72 7.18
CA ALA A 160 -11.54 3.90 6.46
C ALA A 160 -11.00 4.98 7.43
N ARG A 161 -11.63 5.16 8.59
CA ARG A 161 -11.25 6.17 9.57
C ARG A 161 -10.11 5.72 10.47
N ASP A 162 -10.21 4.52 11.02
CA ASP A 162 -9.41 4.10 12.19
C ASP A 162 -8.25 3.19 11.84
N PHE A 163 -8.26 2.54 10.67
CA PHE A 163 -7.14 1.69 10.29
C PHE A 163 -5.89 2.54 9.98
N ARG A 164 -4.87 2.39 10.83
CA ARG A 164 -3.56 3.04 10.70
C ARG A 164 -2.48 2.08 11.17
N TYR A 165 -1.57 1.73 10.28
CA TYR A 165 -0.39 0.93 10.60
C TYR A 165 0.85 1.82 10.64
N PRO A 166 1.54 1.99 11.78
CA PRO A 166 2.61 2.96 11.97
C PRO A 166 3.94 2.46 11.38
N ILE A 167 4.03 2.33 10.06
CA ILE A 167 5.18 1.72 9.38
C ILE A 167 6.50 2.48 9.62
N GLU A 168 6.47 3.80 9.71
CA GLU A 168 7.66 4.62 10.00
C GLU A 168 8.17 4.36 11.40
N ALA A 169 7.30 4.35 12.40
CA ALA A 169 7.67 4.04 13.78
C ALA A 169 8.21 2.61 13.93
N ASP A 170 7.65 1.65 13.20
CA ASP A 170 8.15 0.28 13.17
C ASP A 170 9.51 0.17 12.46
N ALA A 171 9.73 0.93 11.39
CA ALA A 171 11.01 1.00 10.71
C ALA A 171 12.10 1.55 11.65
N HIS A 172 11.85 2.64 12.37
CA HIS A 172 12.74 3.17 13.40
C HIS A 172 13.03 2.11 14.46
N ARG A 173 12.00 1.51 15.03
CA ARG A 173 12.15 0.48 16.07
C ARG A 173 13.01 -0.71 15.64
N ILE A 174 12.86 -1.16 14.39
CA ILE A 174 13.58 -2.34 13.85
C ILE A 174 15.01 -1.98 13.44
N LEU A 175 15.18 -0.86 12.71
CA LEU A 175 16.47 -0.48 12.14
C LEU A 175 17.42 0.16 13.16
N GLU A 176 16.89 0.81 14.18
CA GLU A 176 17.68 1.49 15.22
C GLU A 176 17.84 0.64 16.50
N ASP A 177 17.28 -0.59 16.57
CA ASP A 177 17.40 -1.46 17.75
C ASP A 177 18.88 -1.81 18.02
N PRO A 178 19.48 -1.33 19.13
CA PRO A 178 20.89 -1.58 19.47
C PRO A 178 21.18 -3.05 19.76
N ARG A 179 20.13 -3.84 20.08
CA ARG A 179 20.28 -5.28 20.36
C ARG A 179 20.56 -6.10 19.11
N SER A 180 20.15 -5.61 17.94
CA SER A 180 20.35 -6.35 16.67
C SER A 180 21.82 -6.34 16.21
N GLN A 181 22.62 -5.32 16.56
CA GLN A 181 24.07 -5.24 16.33
C GLN A 181 24.74 -4.37 17.42
N PRO A 182 25.23 -4.99 18.50
CA PRO A 182 25.94 -4.27 19.54
C PRO A 182 27.20 -3.57 18.99
N GLY A 183 27.43 -2.33 19.42
CA GLY A 183 28.61 -1.54 19.04
C GLY A 183 28.41 -0.56 17.88
N TYR A 184 27.24 -0.54 17.25
CA TYR A 184 26.91 0.45 16.22
C TYR A 184 25.65 1.20 16.60
N GLN A 185 25.69 2.54 16.49
CA GLN A 185 24.52 3.39 16.57
C GLN A 185 23.98 3.63 15.16
N ARG A 186 22.69 3.39 14.95
CA ARG A 186 22.00 3.62 13.68
C ARG A 186 20.96 4.71 13.85
N ASP A 187 20.85 5.55 12.84
CA ASP A 187 19.97 6.73 12.82
C ASP A 187 19.25 6.73 11.46
N LEU A 188 17.95 6.50 11.50
CA LEU A 188 17.07 6.47 10.32
C LEU A 188 16.49 7.87 10.08
N LYS A 189 16.66 8.39 8.86
CA LYS A 189 16.17 9.71 8.46
C LYS A 189 15.40 9.65 7.15
N ASN A 190 14.55 10.65 6.94
CA ASN A 190 13.85 10.88 5.67
C ASN A 190 13.02 9.68 5.19
N PHE A 191 12.48 8.86 6.12
CA PHE A 191 11.68 7.68 5.75
C PHE A 191 10.41 8.08 4.99
N LYS A 192 10.24 7.50 3.81
CA LYS A 192 9.08 7.70 2.92
C LYS A 192 8.71 6.40 2.24
N VAL A 193 7.44 6.27 1.88
CA VAL A 193 6.93 5.19 1.03
C VAL A 193 6.33 5.83 -0.22
N PRO A 194 7.14 6.13 -1.25
CA PRO A 194 6.67 6.80 -2.46
C PRO A 194 5.64 5.98 -3.24
N GLU A 195 5.69 4.66 -3.17
CA GLU A 195 4.76 3.80 -3.89
C GLU A 195 4.38 2.57 -3.09
N ILE A 196 3.10 2.21 -3.14
CA ILE A 196 2.57 0.95 -2.63
C ILE A 196 1.83 0.26 -3.78
N ARG A 197 2.26 -0.96 -4.13
CA ARG A 197 1.63 -1.79 -5.16
C ARG A 197 1.08 -3.07 -4.56
N VAL A 198 -0.15 -3.41 -4.94
CA VAL A 198 -0.75 -4.71 -4.63
C VAL A 198 -0.53 -5.63 -5.82
N SER A 199 0.26 -6.68 -5.65
CA SER A 199 0.44 -7.76 -6.64
C SER A 199 -0.48 -8.94 -6.31
N GLY A 200 -0.49 -10.00 -7.14
CA GLY A 200 -1.37 -11.15 -6.93
C GLY A 200 -1.11 -11.91 -5.61
N ASP A 201 0.12 -11.89 -5.11
CA ASP A 201 0.57 -12.67 -3.95
C ASP A 201 1.22 -11.84 -2.83
N ALA A 202 1.46 -10.54 -3.07
CA ALA A 202 2.21 -9.69 -2.16
C ALA A 202 1.80 -8.22 -2.20
N LEU A 203 2.03 -7.52 -1.09
CA LEU A 203 2.09 -6.08 -1.01
C LEU A 203 3.55 -5.65 -1.23
N VAL A 204 3.79 -4.77 -2.19
CA VAL A 204 5.11 -4.27 -2.56
C VAL A 204 5.20 -2.79 -2.19
N LEU A 205 6.16 -2.46 -1.35
CA LEU A 205 6.41 -1.12 -0.85
C LEU A 205 7.75 -0.63 -1.43
N SER A 206 7.75 0.48 -2.14
CA SER A 206 8.98 1.20 -2.48
C SER A 206 9.32 2.10 -1.30
N LEU A 207 10.51 1.92 -0.73
CA LEU A 207 10.98 2.65 0.45
C LEU A 207 12.12 3.59 0.06
N ASP A 208 12.05 4.83 0.53
CA ASP A 208 13.12 5.82 0.40
C ASP A 208 13.49 6.30 1.82
N PHE A 209 14.75 6.16 2.19
CA PHE A 209 15.24 6.54 3.50
C PHE A 209 16.78 6.70 3.53
N GLU A 210 17.27 7.40 4.53
CA GLU A 210 18.69 7.51 4.84
C GLU A 210 18.98 6.78 6.15
N LEU A 211 19.95 5.86 6.14
CA LEU A 211 20.42 5.16 7.33
C LEU A 211 21.89 5.51 7.59
N THR A 212 22.16 6.21 8.68
CA THR A 212 23.51 6.53 9.12
C THR A 212 23.95 5.53 10.19
N VAL A 213 25.15 4.97 10.04
CA VAL A 213 25.76 4.04 11.00
C VAL A 213 27.00 4.74 11.59
N LYS A 214 27.11 4.79 12.92
CA LYS A 214 28.21 5.41 13.68
C LYS A 214 28.83 4.42 14.64
#